data_f6bad5031d82c928cf72bd738d696f16
#
_entry.id   f6bad5031d82c928cf72bd738d696f16
#
_cell.length_a   1.000
_cell.length_b   1.000
_cell.length_c   1.000
_cell.angle_alpha   90.00
_cell.angle_beta   90.00
_cell.angle_gamma   90.00
#
_symmetry.space_group_name_H-M   'P 1'
#
loop_
_entity.id
_entity.type
_entity.pdbx_description
1 polymer ?
#
loop_
_entity_poly.entity_id
_entity_poly.type
_entity_poly.pdbx_seq_one_letter_code
_entity_poly.pdbx_strand_id
1 'polypeptide(L)'
;MRETIASNNKALVLAAFDTLFNTRDYAAAERFWSPHDVQHSAHIEPGRDGLLNLIKGLPPTLKYEPGTIVAEGDFVIVHGRFSGFGLPVNWIAADMLRIENGRLVVHWDVIQDEATRASSKSGLPMFGDTFRA
;
A
#
# COMPACT_ATOMS: atom_id res chain seq x y z
N MET A 1 1.14 -26.64 12.76
CA MET A 1 1.01 -26.42 11.32
C MET A 1 2.03 -25.40 10.85
N ARG A 2 2.70 -25.68 9.77
CA ARG A 2 3.72 -24.78 9.25
C ARG A 2 3.09 -23.72 8.35
N GLU A 3 3.42 -22.46 8.59
CA GLU A 3 2.97 -21.38 7.71
C GLU A 3 3.69 -21.46 6.36
N THR A 4 2.97 -21.05 5.32
CA THR A 4 3.52 -21.00 3.97
C THR A 4 4.30 -19.72 3.77
N ILE A 5 5.21 -19.70 2.78
CA ILE A 5 5.93 -18.50 2.36
C ILE A 5 4.93 -17.43 1.93
N ALA A 6 3.90 -17.82 1.17
CA ALA A 6 2.86 -16.87 0.73
C ALA A 6 2.13 -16.21 1.92
N SER A 7 1.76 -17.00 2.93
CA SER A 7 1.09 -16.50 4.12
C SER A 7 1.98 -15.53 4.88
N ASN A 8 3.27 -15.87 5.04
CA ASN A 8 4.24 -15.00 5.72
C ASN A 8 4.45 -13.70 4.96
N ASN A 9 4.54 -13.76 3.63
CA ASN A 9 4.75 -12.58 2.80
C ASN A 9 3.54 -11.64 2.83
N LYS A 10 2.33 -12.19 2.83
CA LYS A 10 1.11 -11.37 2.99
C LYS A 10 1.10 -10.65 4.33
N ALA A 11 1.41 -11.37 5.41
CA ALA A 11 1.47 -10.79 6.75
C ALA A 11 2.53 -9.68 6.84
N LEU A 12 3.68 -9.90 6.21
CA LEU A 12 4.76 -8.90 6.16
C LEU A 12 4.31 -7.61 5.49
N VAL A 13 3.66 -7.71 4.34
CA VAL A 13 3.18 -6.53 3.59
C VAL A 13 2.12 -5.79 4.40
N LEU A 14 1.17 -6.50 4.99
CA LEU A 14 0.13 -5.85 5.81
C LEU A 14 0.74 -5.12 7.00
N ALA A 15 1.70 -5.73 7.70
CA ALA A 15 2.39 -5.10 8.82
C ALA A 15 3.20 -3.89 8.37
N ALA A 16 3.91 -3.99 7.25
CA ALA A 16 4.71 -2.89 6.71
C ALA A 16 3.84 -1.69 6.36
N PHE A 17 2.75 -1.92 5.67
CA PHE A 17 1.85 -0.85 5.23
C PHE A 17 1.15 -0.18 6.41
N ASP A 18 0.69 -0.97 7.38
CA ASP A 18 0.07 -0.42 8.58
C ASP A 18 1.07 0.43 9.38
N THR A 19 2.28 -0.06 9.55
CA THR A 19 3.33 0.64 10.29
C THR A 19 3.70 1.98 9.64
N LEU A 20 3.84 2.00 8.32
CA LEU A 20 4.23 3.23 7.63
C LEU A 20 3.06 4.19 7.44
N PHE A 21 1.93 3.73 6.91
CA PHE A 21 0.85 4.63 6.49
C PHE A 21 -0.07 5.01 7.65
N ASN A 22 -0.39 4.09 8.53
CA ASN A 22 -1.35 4.32 9.61
C ASN A 22 -0.68 4.72 10.92
N THR A 23 0.29 3.93 11.37
CA THR A 23 0.98 4.19 12.64
C THR A 23 2.01 5.31 12.48
N ARG A 24 2.61 5.45 11.30
CA ARG A 24 3.62 6.46 11.01
C ARG A 24 4.88 6.30 11.87
N ASP A 25 5.19 5.06 12.24
CA ASP A 25 6.41 4.73 12.98
C ASP A 25 7.54 4.49 11.97
N TYR A 26 8.26 5.56 11.65
CA TYR A 26 9.29 5.52 10.61
C TYR A 26 10.48 4.63 10.97
N ALA A 27 10.87 4.61 12.22
CA ALA A 27 11.97 3.77 12.67
C ALA A 27 11.62 2.27 12.51
N ALA A 28 10.40 1.89 12.87
CA ALA A 28 9.93 0.52 12.68
C ALA A 28 9.76 0.20 11.19
N ALA A 29 9.25 1.15 10.40
CA ALA A 29 9.03 0.98 8.97
C ALA A 29 10.33 0.68 8.21
N GLU A 30 11.44 1.30 8.62
CA GLU A 30 12.75 1.07 7.98
C GLU A 30 13.14 -0.40 7.94
N ARG A 31 12.68 -1.21 8.90
CA ARG A 31 13.02 -2.63 8.96
C ARG A 31 12.30 -3.46 7.90
N PHE A 32 11.18 -2.96 7.37
CA PHE A 32 10.39 -3.67 6.37
C PHE A 32 10.87 -3.45 4.95
N TRP A 33 11.44 -2.28 4.65
CA TRP A 33 11.92 -1.95 3.31
C TRP A 33 13.42 -2.04 3.21
N SER A 34 13.89 -2.58 2.09
CA SER A 34 15.31 -2.51 1.77
C SER A 34 15.74 -1.06 1.58
N PRO A 35 16.93 -0.65 2.06
CA PRO A 35 17.45 0.69 1.77
C PRO A 35 17.54 1.00 0.29
N HIS A 36 17.72 -0.04 -0.53
CA HIS A 36 17.88 0.05 -1.98
C HIS A 36 16.62 -0.41 -2.72
N ASP A 37 15.45 -0.25 -2.09
CA ASP A 37 14.17 -0.55 -2.67
C ASP A 37 14.03 0.04 -4.08
N VAL A 38 13.67 -0.81 -5.05
CA VAL A 38 13.48 -0.39 -6.44
C VAL A 38 12.05 0.09 -6.60
N GLN A 39 11.91 1.39 -6.88
CA GLN A 39 10.61 2.04 -6.91
C GLN A 39 10.13 2.28 -8.32
N HIS A 40 9.05 1.60 -8.72
CA HIS A 40 8.40 1.80 -10.02
C HIS A 40 7.16 2.69 -9.94
N SER A 41 6.73 3.07 -8.75
CA SER A 41 5.62 4.02 -8.63
C SER A 41 6.03 5.37 -9.20
N ALA A 42 5.18 5.93 -10.04
CA ALA A 42 5.44 7.23 -10.66
C ALA A 42 5.36 8.39 -9.66
N HIS A 43 4.88 8.13 -8.45
CA HIS A 43 4.66 9.15 -7.42
C HIS A 43 5.75 9.19 -6.35
N ILE A 44 6.71 8.27 -6.40
CA ILE A 44 7.66 8.07 -5.29
C ILE A 44 9.09 8.16 -5.80
N GLU A 45 9.91 8.96 -5.11
CA GLU A 45 11.35 9.05 -5.40
C GLU A 45 12.04 7.72 -5.07
N PRO A 46 13.22 7.45 -5.64
CA PRO A 46 13.89 6.15 -5.47
C PRO A 46 14.25 5.82 -4.04
N GLY A 47 14.29 4.51 -3.77
CA GLY A 47 14.78 3.95 -2.52
C GLY A 47 13.82 4.07 -1.36
N ARG A 48 14.23 3.51 -0.23
CA ARG A 48 13.46 3.59 1.01
C ARG A 48 13.28 5.03 1.46
N ASP A 49 14.32 5.84 1.34
CA ASP A 49 14.26 7.25 1.75
C ASP A 49 13.23 8.04 0.93
N GLY A 50 13.11 7.75 -0.35
CA GLY A 50 12.10 8.39 -1.20
C GLY A 50 10.69 8.14 -0.68
N LEU A 51 10.40 6.89 -0.32
CA LEU A 51 9.10 6.53 0.24
C LEU A 51 8.86 7.19 1.61
N LEU A 52 9.82 7.08 2.52
CA LEU A 52 9.67 7.64 3.86
C LEU A 52 9.51 9.16 3.82
N ASN A 53 10.28 9.85 2.97
CA ASN A 53 10.19 11.29 2.84
C ASN A 53 8.83 11.73 2.28
N LEU A 54 8.30 10.97 1.31
CA LEU A 54 6.96 11.25 0.79
C LEU A 54 5.92 11.19 1.91
N ILE A 55 5.92 10.12 2.69
CA ILE A 55 4.90 9.93 3.74
C ILE A 55 5.05 10.97 4.84
N LYS A 56 6.28 11.34 5.21
CA LYS A 56 6.52 12.40 6.21
C LYS A 56 5.92 13.73 5.80
N GLY A 57 5.83 13.99 4.50
CA GLY A 57 5.24 15.23 3.97
C GLY A 57 3.73 15.22 3.88
N LEU A 58 3.07 14.09 4.13
CA LEU A 58 1.62 13.97 4.03
C LEU A 58 0.93 14.29 5.36
N PRO A 59 -0.36 14.74 5.32
CA PRO A 59 -1.09 15.03 6.55
C PRO A 59 -1.18 13.86 7.51
N PRO A 60 -1.30 14.10 8.82
CA PRO A 60 -1.46 13.02 9.79
C PRO A 60 -2.78 12.27 9.67
N THR A 61 -3.70 12.77 8.87
CA THR A 61 -4.98 12.13 8.57
C THR A 61 -4.85 11.01 7.54
N LEU A 62 -3.67 10.80 6.95
CA LEU A 62 -3.45 9.70 6.01
C LEU A 62 -3.90 8.38 6.62
N LYS A 63 -4.68 7.62 5.84
CA LYS A 63 -5.16 6.30 6.25
C LYS A 63 -5.05 5.34 5.07
N TYR A 64 -4.57 4.13 5.34
CA TYR A 64 -4.55 3.03 4.39
C TYR A 64 -5.46 1.90 4.88
N GLU A 65 -6.32 1.42 3.99
CA GLU A 65 -7.23 0.31 4.26
C GLU A 65 -6.95 -0.81 3.25
N PRO A 66 -6.40 -1.96 3.70
CA PRO A 66 -6.18 -3.09 2.80
C PRO A 66 -7.48 -3.85 2.55
N GLY A 67 -7.62 -4.37 1.34
CA GLY A 67 -8.71 -5.27 0.96
C GLY A 67 -8.14 -6.62 0.57
N THR A 68 -8.45 -7.06 -0.66
CA THR A 68 -7.94 -8.32 -1.19
C THR A 68 -6.42 -8.31 -1.27
N ILE A 69 -5.80 -9.36 -0.74
CA ILE A 69 -4.37 -9.55 -0.81
C ILE A 69 -4.08 -10.99 -1.26
N VAL A 70 -3.18 -11.12 -2.23
CA VAL A 70 -2.77 -12.43 -2.76
C VAL A 70 -1.25 -12.49 -2.83
N ALA A 71 -0.71 -13.69 -2.76
CA ALA A 71 0.73 -13.88 -2.86
C ALA A 71 1.05 -15.14 -3.66
N GLU A 72 2.10 -15.05 -4.46
CA GLU A 72 2.64 -16.17 -5.21
C GLU A 72 4.15 -15.99 -5.33
N GLY A 73 4.91 -17.01 -4.91
CA GLY A 73 6.37 -16.92 -4.86
C GLY A 73 6.80 -15.75 -3.98
N ASP A 74 7.66 -14.89 -4.53
CA ASP A 74 8.18 -13.70 -3.86
C ASP A 74 7.24 -12.50 -3.93
N PHE A 75 6.15 -12.60 -4.67
CA PHE A 75 5.30 -11.47 -4.99
C PHE A 75 4.05 -11.43 -4.13
N VAL A 76 3.64 -10.20 -3.78
CA VAL A 76 2.38 -9.93 -3.09
C VAL A 76 1.67 -8.82 -3.84
N ILE A 77 0.37 -8.97 -4.03
CA ILE A 77 -0.49 -7.92 -4.58
C ILE A 77 -1.57 -7.62 -3.55
N VAL A 78 -1.73 -6.34 -3.23
CA VAL A 78 -2.77 -5.89 -2.29
C VAL A 78 -3.59 -4.78 -2.92
N HIS A 79 -4.91 -4.94 -2.86
CA HIS A 79 -5.87 -3.93 -3.30
C HIS A 79 -6.29 -3.13 -2.07
N GLY A 80 -6.14 -1.82 -2.12
CA GLY A 80 -6.36 -1.00 -0.94
C GLY A 80 -6.83 0.40 -1.26
N ARG A 81 -7.23 1.12 -0.21
CA ARG A 81 -7.67 2.51 -0.29
C ARG A 81 -6.73 3.40 0.51
N PHE A 82 -6.28 4.48 -0.13
CA PHE A 82 -5.60 5.59 0.56
C PHE A 82 -6.57 6.75 0.68
N SER A 83 -6.68 7.33 1.87
CA SER A 83 -7.51 8.50 2.13
C SER A 83 -6.81 9.46 3.08
N GLY A 84 -7.34 10.68 3.20
CA GLY A 84 -6.84 11.65 4.17
C GLY A 84 -5.48 12.24 3.86
N PHE A 85 -5.04 12.18 2.61
CA PHE A 85 -3.70 12.64 2.22
C PHE A 85 -3.68 14.03 1.57
N GLY A 86 -4.74 14.82 1.78
CA GLY A 86 -4.77 16.22 1.36
C GLY A 86 -5.38 16.48 -0.01
N LEU A 87 -5.79 15.45 -0.74
CA LEU A 87 -6.47 15.57 -2.03
C LEU A 87 -7.99 15.40 -1.85
N PRO A 88 -8.80 15.97 -2.77
CA PRO A 88 -10.26 15.90 -2.65
C PRO A 88 -10.84 14.52 -2.93
N VAL A 89 -10.06 13.61 -3.54
CA VAL A 89 -10.51 12.24 -3.82
C VAL A 89 -9.59 11.25 -3.13
N ASN A 90 -10.14 10.07 -2.80
CA ASN A 90 -9.35 8.94 -2.33
C ASN A 90 -8.71 8.23 -3.51
N TRP A 91 -7.68 7.45 -3.24
CA TRP A 91 -7.06 6.59 -4.24
C TRP A 91 -7.36 5.12 -3.94
N ILE A 92 -7.72 4.40 -4.99
CA ILE A 92 -7.76 2.94 -4.96
C ILE A 92 -6.51 2.45 -5.69
N ALA A 93 -5.74 1.63 -5.02
CA ALA A 93 -4.46 1.18 -5.54
C ALA A 93 -4.34 -0.33 -5.53
N ALA A 94 -3.75 -0.87 -6.58
CA ALA A 94 -3.20 -2.21 -6.57
C ALA A 94 -1.68 -2.07 -6.44
N ASP A 95 -1.17 -2.40 -5.27
CA ASP A 95 0.26 -2.37 -4.98
C ASP A 95 0.82 -3.77 -5.19
N MET A 96 1.92 -3.85 -5.93
CA MET A 96 2.64 -5.10 -6.16
C MET A 96 4.02 -4.97 -5.55
N LEU A 97 4.40 -5.99 -4.77
CA LEU A 97 5.65 -5.97 -4.03
C LEU A 97 6.38 -7.28 -4.23
N ARG A 98 7.69 -7.18 -4.38
CA ARG A 98 8.56 -8.35 -4.33
C ARG A 98 9.30 -8.34 -3.01
N ILE A 99 9.41 -9.53 -2.41
CA ILE A 99 10.01 -9.70 -1.09
C ILE A 99 11.26 -10.57 -1.24
N GLU A 100 12.33 -10.15 -0.55
CA GLU A 100 13.58 -10.89 -0.50
C GLU A 100 14.17 -10.78 0.90
N ASN A 101 14.49 -11.91 1.52
CA ASN A 101 15.06 -11.96 2.86
C ASN A 101 14.26 -11.17 3.90
N GLY A 102 12.93 -11.29 3.83
CA GLY A 102 12.03 -10.65 4.79
C GLY A 102 11.89 -9.15 4.64
N ARG A 103 12.26 -8.60 3.49
CA ARG A 103 12.15 -7.16 3.20
C ARG A 103 11.51 -6.92 1.85
N LEU A 104 10.82 -5.78 1.74
CA LEU A 104 10.27 -5.32 0.47
C LEU A 104 11.43 -4.73 -0.36
N VAL A 105 11.65 -5.28 -1.54
CA VAL A 105 12.79 -4.90 -2.39
C VAL A 105 12.38 -4.26 -3.71
N VAL A 106 11.17 -4.48 -4.19
CA VAL A 106 10.64 -3.85 -5.41
C VAL A 106 9.18 -3.50 -5.20
N HIS A 107 8.77 -2.34 -5.70
CA HIS A 107 7.38 -1.88 -5.62
C HIS A 107 6.89 -1.36 -6.96
N TRP A 108 5.70 -1.80 -7.36
CA TRP A 108 4.92 -1.27 -8.48
C TRP A 108 3.54 -0.90 -7.95
N ASP A 109 2.88 0.03 -8.60
CA ASP A 109 1.48 0.29 -8.29
C ASP A 109 0.68 0.70 -9.54
N VAL A 110 -0.63 0.52 -9.42
CA VAL A 110 -1.61 1.08 -10.34
C VAL A 110 -2.62 1.80 -9.47
N ILE A 111 -2.81 3.08 -9.72
CA ILE A 111 -3.62 3.95 -8.88
C ILE A 111 -4.75 4.56 -9.72
N GLN A 112 -5.93 4.62 -9.14
CA GLN A 112 -7.09 5.25 -9.76
C GLN A 112 -7.84 6.07 -8.71
N ASP A 113 -8.31 7.25 -9.11
CA ASP A 113 -9.18 8.06 -8.25
C ASP A 113 -10.46 7.27 -7.92
N GLU A 114 -10.86 7.29 -6.66
CA GLU A 114 -12.05 6.57 -6.23
C GLU A 114 -13.30 7.27 -6.71
N ALA A 115 -14.12 6.54 -7.47
CA ALA A 115 -15.42 7.03 -7.93
C ALA A 115 -16.40 7.14 -6.75
N THR A 116 -17.22 8.18 -6.78
CA THR A 116 -18.33 8.33 -5.85
C THR A 116 -19.52 7.51 -6.34
N ARG A 117 -20.57 7.40 -5.50
CA ARG A 117 -21.83 6.77 -5.92
C ARG A 117 -22.38 7.42 -7.18
N ALA A 118 -22.30 8.75 -7.26
CA ALA A 118 -22.83 9.49 -8.41
C ALA A 118 -22.02 9.29 -9.68
N SER A 119 -20.72 9.06 -9.56
CA SER A 119 -19.82 8.95 -10.72
C SER A 119 -19.49 7.51 -11.13
N SER A 120 -19.81 6.52 -10.30
CA SER A 120 -19.55 5.12 -10.64
C SER A 120 -20.56 4.61 -11.67
N LYS A 121 -20.08 4.36 -12.88
CA LYS A 121 -20.93 3.91 -13.98
C LYS A 121 -21.50 2.52 -13.77
N SER A 122 -20.79 1.67 -13.02
CA SER A 122 -21.29 0.32 -12.70
C SER A 122 -22.34 0.34 -11.60
N GLY A 123 -22.45 1.45 -10.86
CA GLY A 123 -23.30 1.55 -9.69
C GLY A 123 -22.73 0.83 -8.47
N LEU A 124 -21.50 0.33 -8.56
CA LEU A 124 -20.83 -0.41 -7.49
C LEU A 124 -19.58 0.32 -7.02
N PRO A 125 -19.18 0.14 -5.75
CA PRO A 125 -17.95 0.75 -5.24
C PRO A 125 -16.72 0.08 -5.82
N MET A 126 -15.65 0.86 -5.95
CA MET A 126 -14.35 0.33 -6.40
C MET A 126 -13.65 -0.46 -5.31
N PHE A 127 -14.00 -0.26 -4.06
CA PHE A 127 -13.36 -0.88 -2.92
C PHE A 127 -14.38 -1.19 -1.84
N GLY A 128 -14.35 -2.42 -1.29
CA GLY A 128 -15.31 -2.85 -0.30
C GLY A 128 -16.70 -3.07 -0.89
N ASP A 129 -17.73 -3.11 -0.03
CA ASP A 129 -19.10 -3.43 -0.40
C ASP A 129 -20.02 -2.21 -0.41
N THR A 130 -19.56 -1.08 0.09
CA THR A 130 -20.35 0.14 0.20
C THR A 130 -19.55 1.34 -0.25
N PHE A 131 -20.26 2.37 -0.74
CA PHE A 131 -19.60 3.65 -1.04
C PHE A 131 -19.28 4.37 0.27
N ARG A 132 -18.13 5.02 0.28
CA ARG A 132 -17.79 5.89 1.38
C ARG A 132 -18.59 7.19 1.26
N ALA A 133 -19.09 7.66 2.40
CA ALA A 133 -19.85 8.90 2.46
C ALA A 133 -18.95 10.13 2.24
#